data_8bbca99fad4cacc294d949650409dd83
#
_entry.id   8bbca99fad4cacc294d949650409dd83
#
_cell.length_a   1.000
_cell.length_b   1.000
_cell.length_c   1.000
_cell.angle_alpha   90.00
_cell.angle_beta   90.00
_cell.angle_gamma   90.00
#
_symmetry.space_group_name_H-M   'P 1'
#
loop_
_entity.id
_entity.type
_entity.pdbx_description
1 polymer ?
#
loop_
_entity_poly.entity_id
_entity_poly.type
_entity_poly.pdbx_seq_one_letter_code
_entity_poly.pdbx_strand_id
1 'polypeptide(L)'
;MATERIRVGIIGANVRNGWGRDAHIPGLSALPEFEITAVSTSRQETADETAKHFGIPHAFADPYKMVQHPDVDLVSICVRVPFHHQLGMAALNAGKHLYCEWPLGANTEQAQEMRDLAVCNGVHHMVGLQARGAREFNRVKDLVAEGYIGKVLSCTMIVTTPTWGTEFTLDWAYMADRSNGNTLLTSVGGHSIDALCFCLGEFKELSSVVANQRQQIKIAETGETIQMNSPNQVLLSGVLHSGAIASVHLKGGFVKGTGFLFEIHGTEGDLAIVPADPRQETYIQVSEFTVRGSRGGKPMADLSIPERYRWVPPAVPAGLPFNVARLYMRMAEGIREGKSVSPDFDVAVKRHQLLDVIQKASDTGIRQIL
;
A
#
# COMPACT_ATOMS: atom_id res chain seq x y z
N MET A 1 30.59 -12.73 -11.39
CA MET A 1 30.65 -12.81 -9.93
C MET A 1 29.21 -12.83 -9.45
N ALA A 2 28.80 -13.76 -8.56
CA ALA A 2 27.47 -13.70 -7.96
C ALA A 2 27.36 -12.39 -7.19
N THR A 3 26.36 -11.58 -7.50
CA THR A 3 26.06 -10.36 -6.72
C THR A 3 25.69 -10.80 -5.30
N GLU A 4 26.29 -10.15 -4.31
CA GLU A 4 25.98 -10.37 -2.88
C GLU A 4 24.51 -10.15 -2.64
N ARG A 5 23.86 -11.04 -1.85
CA ARG A 5 22.44 -10.93 -1.51
C ARG A 5 22.23 -9.80 -0.52
N ILE A 6 21.14 -9.11 -0.66
CA ILE A 6 20.70 -8.10 0.32
C ILE A 6 20.09 -8.85 1.52
N ARG A 7 20.68 -8.68 2.71
CA ARG A 7 20.28 -9.36 3.95
C ARG A 7 19.13 -8.58 4.61
N VAL A 8 18.00 -9.26 4.81
CA VAL A 8 16.74 -8.63 5.25
C VAL A 8 16.41 -9.05 6.67
N GLY A 9 16.17 -8.05 7.53
CA GLY A 9 15.52 -8.23 8.83
C GLY A 9 14.07 -7.80 8.77
N ILE A 10 13.13 -8.67 9.20
CA ILE A 10 11.69 -8.37 9.17
C ILE A 10 11.16 -8.14 10.58
N ILE A 11 10.58 -6.97 10.84
CA ILE A 11 9.88 -6.65 12.08
C ILE A 11 8.38 -6.89 11.87
N GLY A 12 7.77 -7.76 12.69
CA GLY A 12 6.36 -8.10 12.61
C GLY A 12 6.03 -9.36 11.81
N ALA A 13 7.01 -10.25 11.63
CA ALA A 13 6.78 -11.56 11.04
C ALA A 13 6.53 -12.60 12.14
N ASN A 14 5.29 -12.98 12.35
CA ASN A 14 4.89 -14.01 13.31
C ASN A 14 4.40 -15.25 12.55
N VAL A 15 4.91 -16.45 12.91
CA VAL A 15 4.56 -17.71 12.25
C VAL A 15 3.05 -18.01 12.26
N ARG A 16 2.29 -17.47 13.21
CA ARG A 16 0.86 -17.76 13.38
C ARG A 16 -0.02 -16.95 12.43
N ASN A 17 0.31 -15.68 12.20
CA ASN A 17 -0.46 -14.76 11.34
C ASN A 17 0.34 -13.50 11.02
N GLY A 18 -0.16 -12.71 10.10
CA GLY A 18 0.29 -11.35 9.85
C GLY A 18 0.93 -11.13 8.48
N TRP A 19 0.94 -9.88 8.08
CA TRP A 19 1.38 -9.45 6.76
C TRP A 19 2.84 -9.84 6.44
N GLY A 20 3.74 -9.75 7.43
CA GLY A 20 5.12 -10.19 7.26
C GLY A 20 5.23 -11.66 6.89
N ARG A 21 4.42 -12.53 7.53
CA ARG A 21 4.37 -13.97 7.24
C ARG A 21 3.73 -14.27 5.89
N ASP A 22 2.60 -13.63 5.59
CA ASP A 22 1.74 -14.04 4.48
C ASP A 22 2.16 -13.41 3.14
N ALA A 23 2.85 -12.26 3.17
CA ALA A 23 3.28 -11.53 1.98
C ALA A 23 4.80 -11.39 1.85
N HIS A 24 5.48 -10.90 2.91
CA HIS A 24 6.91 -10.57 2.80
C HIS A 24 7.81 -11.81 2.78
N ILE A 25 7.66 -12.74 3.73
CA ILE A 25 8.50 -13.94 3.77
C ILE A 25 8.38 -14.75 2.47
N PRO A 26 7.19 -15.11 1.97
CA PRO A 26 7.08 -15.86 0.73
C PRO A 26 7.58 -15.10 -0.50
N GLY A 27 7.36 -13.78 -0.53
CA GLY A 27 7.85 -12.91 -1.60
C GLY A 27 9.37 -12.89 -1.65
N LEU A 28 10.02 -12.56 -0.53
CA LEU A 28 11.49 -12.49 -0.41
C LEU A 28 12.16 -13.83 -0.63
N SER A 29 11.62 -14.92 -0.07
CA SER A 29 12.19 -16.27 -0.20
C SER A 29 12.24 -16.76 -1.65
N ALA A 30 11.39 -16.22 -2.53
CA ALA A 30 11.36 -16.56 -3.94
C ALA A 30 12.27 -15.67 -4.81
N LEU A 31 12.92 -14.64 -4.22
CA LEU A 31 13.79 -13.70 -4.92
C LEU A 31 15.26 -14.00 -4.64
N PRO A 32 16.06 -14.34 -5.68
CA PRO A 32 17.48 -14.69 -5.50
C PRO A 32 18.36 -13.52 -5.07
N GLU A 33 17.87 -12.29 -5.18
CA GLU A 33 18.54 -11.04 -4.77
C GLU A 33 18.59 -10.85 -3.26
N PHE A 34 17.74 -11.55 -2.51
CA PHE A 34 17.55 -11.34 -1.09
C PHE A 34 17.85 -12.61 -0.27
N GLU A 35 18.17 -12.39 1.00
CA GLU A 35 18.26 -13.41 2.03
C GLU A 35 17.61 -12.87 3.30
N ILE A 36 16.63 -13.60 3.86
CA ILE A 36 16.04 -13.24 5.15
C ILE A 36 16.97 -13.75 6.24
N THR A 37 17.65 -12.84 6.93
CA THR A 37 18.65 -13.19 7.95
C THR A 37 18.13 -13.00 9.37
N ALA A 38 17.12 -12.16 9.58
CA ALA A 38 16.61 -11.86 10.89
C ALA A 38 15.09 -11.66 10.92
N VAL A 39 14.45 -12.04 12.02
CA VAL A 39 13.06 -11.71 12.33
C VAL A 39 12.94 -11.13 13.73
N SER A 40 12.00 -10.19 13.90
CA SER A 40 11.64 -9.66 15.21
C SER A 40 10.13 -9.72 15.42
N THR A 41 9.75 -10.21 16.62
CA THR A 41 8.37 -10.19 17.11
C THR A 41 8.35 -9.64 18.54
N SER A 42 7.15 -9.42 19.11
CA SER A 42 7.00 -8.84 20.45
C SER A 42 7.47 -9.75 21.61
N ARG A 43 7.79 -11.03 21.35
CA ARG A 43 8.23 -12.01 22.36
C ARG A 43 9.30 -12.92 21.77
N GLN A 44 10.31 -13.28 22.57
CA GLN A 44 11.41 -14.16 22.12
C GLN A 44 10.91 -15.52 21.67
N GLU A 45 9.96 -16.11 22.41
CA GLU A 45 9.34 -17.39 22.05
C GLU A 45 8.77 -17.39 20.62
N THR A 46 7.99 -16.34 20.26
CA THR A 46 7.41 -16.24 18.93
C THR A 46 8.43 -15.88 17.84
N ALA A 47 9.49 -15.18 18.18
CA ALA A 47 10.60 -14.91 17.29
C ALA A 47 11.38 -16.20 16.97
N ASP A 48 11.71 -16.99 17.98
CA ASP A 48 12.42 -18.27 17.84
C ASP A 48 11.57 -19.30 17.07
N GLU A 49 10.26 -19.37 17.36
CA GLU A 49 9.32 -20.22 16.62
C GLU A 49 9.29 -19.85 15.14
N THR A 50 9.21 -18.55 14.83
CA THR A 50 9.20 -18.03 13.46
C THR A 50 10.52 -18.31 12.75
N ALA A 51 11.65 -18.01 13.36
CA ALA A 51 12.98 -18.26 12.82
C ALA A 51 13.19 -19.75 12.51
N LYS A 52 12.82 -20.63 13.44
CA LYS A 52 12.89 -22.08 13.23
C LYS A 52 12.00 -22.55 12.09
N HIS A 53 10.77 -22.03 12.01
CA HIS A 53 9.80 -22.46 10.98
C HIS A 53 10.26 -22.10 9.56
N PHE A 54 10.84 -20.93 9.39
CA PHE A 54 11.26 -20.42 8.08
C PHE A 54 12.76 -20.59 7.81
N GLY A 55 13.53 -21.18 8.74
CA GLY A 55 14.97 -21.37 8.58
C GLY A 55 15.77 -20.08 8.61
N ILE A 56 15.32 -19.07 9.39
CA ILE A 56 15.95 -17.75 9.49
C ILE A 56 17.01 -17.78 10.62
N PRO A 57 18.25 -17.29 10.37
CA PRO A 57 19.36 -17.43 11.33
C PRO A 57 19.16 -16.75 12.67
N HIS A 58 18.57 -15.54 12.68
CA HIS A 58 18.53 -14.69 13.87
C HIS A 58 17.09 -14.35 14.28
N ALA A 59 16.80 -14.47 15.59
CA ALA A 59 15.49 -14.18 16.18
C ALA A 59 15.61 -13.16 17.33
N PHE A 60 14.78 -12.13 17.29
CA PHE A 60 14.84 -11.03 18.26
C PHE A 60 13.45 -10.72 18.83
N ALA A 61 13.35 -10.58 20.17
CA ALA A 61 12.20 -9.94 20.80
C ALA A 61 12.31 -8.39 20.77
N ASP A 62 13.56 -7.91 20.67
CA ASP A 62 13.88 -6.49 20.66
C ASP A 62 14.27 -6.06 19.23
N PRO A 63 13.38 -5.31 18.53
CA PRO A 63 13.66 -4.84 17.18
C PRO A 63 14.86 -3.87 17.11
N TYR A 64 15.16 -3.14 18.20
CA TYR A 64 16.31 -2.23 18.25
C TYR A 64 17.65 -2.98 18.23
N LYS A 65 17.70 -4.19 18.79
CA LYS A 65 18.88 -5.06 18.66
C LYS A 65 19.00 -5.64 17.26
N MET A 66 17.87 -6.00 16.64
CA MET A 66 17.86 -6.52 15.27
C MET A 66 18.40 -5.50 14.26
N VAL A 67 17.97 -4.24 14.35
CA VAL A 67 18.41 -3.21 13.39
C VAL A 67 19.92 -2.88 13.51
N GLN A 68 20.55 -3.16 14.64
CA GLN A 68 21.99 -3.00 14.85
C GLN A 68 22.80 -4.23 14.39
N HIS A 69 22.12 -5.34 14.02
CA HIS A 69 22.84 -6.57 13.69
C HIS A 69 23.63 -6.41 12.38
N PRO A 70 24.91 -6.88 12.33
CA PRO A 70 25.75 -6.73 11.13
C PRO A 70 25.24 -7.53 9.93
N ASP A 71 24.44 -8.59 10.13
CA ASP A 71 23.84 -9.38 9.07
C ASP A 71 22.48 -8.85 8.60
N VAL A 72 22.18 -7.59 8.84
CA VAL A 72 20.98 -6.90 8.33
C VAL A 72 21.42 -5.69 7.51
N ASP A 73 21.07 -5.64 6.23
CA ASP A 73 21.31 -4.52 5.32
C ASP A 73 20.03 -3.70 5.11
N LEU A 74 18.89 -4.40 5.06
CA LEU A 74 17.56 -3.86 4.81
C LEU A 74 16.62 -4.28 5.95
N VAL A 75 15.91 -3.33 6.52
CA VAL A 75 14.84 -3.58 7.47
C VAL A 75 13.49 -3.49 6.79
N SER A 76 12.61 -4.48 7.02
CA SER A 76 11.22 -4.47 6.56
C SER A 76 10.29 -4.32 7.76
N ILE A 77 9.42 -3.30 7.76
CA ILE A 77 8.48 -3.01 8.85
C ILE A 77 7.08 -3.41 8.44
N CYS A 78 6.54 -4.46 9.11
CA CYS A 78 5.25 -5.10 8.83
C CYS A 78 4.37 -5.16 10.09
N VAL A 79 4.36 -4.12 10.89
CA VAL A 79 3.60 -4.01 12.15
C VAL A 79 2.43 -3.03 12.00
N ARG A 80 1.73 -2.76 13.10
CA ARG A 80 0.66 -1.74 13.14
C ARG A 80 1.24 -0.33 12.98
N VAL A 81 0.52 0.54 12.27
CA VAL A 81 0.93 1.91 11.92
C VAL A 81 1.50 2.74 13.07
N PRO A 82 0.94 2.72 14.31
CA PRO A 82 1.50 3.50 15.42
C PRO A 82 2.97 3.19 15.75
N PHE A 83 3.48 2.05 15.31
CA PHE A 83 4.87 1.64 15.57
C PHE A 83 5.82 1.93 14.39
N HIS A 84 5.30 2.31 13.21
CA HIS A 84 6.12 2.51 12.02
C HIS A 84 7.20 3.56 12.21
N HIS A 85 6.84 4.73 12.74
CA HIS A 85 7.75 5.85 12.92
C HIS A 85 8.92 5.49 13.83
N GLN A 86 8.67 5.04 15.07
CA GLN A 86 9.74 4.73 16.01
C GLN A 86 10.69 3.65 15.51
N LEU A 87 10.16 2.61 14.85
CA LEU A 87 10.96 1.51 14.31
C LEU A 87 11.70 1.92 13.04
N GLY A 88 11.07 2.73 12.19
CA GLY A 88 11.67 3.30 11.00
C GLY A 88 12.84 4.22 11.34
N MET A 89 12.65 5.13 12.30
CA MET A 89 13.72 6.00 12.80
C MET A 89 14.88 5.20 13.37
N ALA A 90 14.62 4.11 14.09
CA ALA A 90 15.68 3.24 14.61
C ALA A 90 16.49 2.56 13.49
N ALA A 91 15.82 2.03 12.46
CA ALA A 91 16.46 1.42 11.30
C ALA A 91 17.30 2.44 10.51
N LEU A 92 16.74 3.63 10.26
CA LEU A 92 17.41 4.70 9.54
C LEU A 92 18.63 5.23 10.32
N ASN A 93 18.52 5.43 11.65
CA ASN A 93 19.64 5.82 12.50
C ASN A 93 20.76 4.76 12.54
N ALA A 94 20.42 3.49 12.33
CA ALA A 94 21.39 2.40 12.18
C ALA A 94 22.01 2.33 10.75
N GLY A 95 21.66 3.27 9.86
CA GLY A 95 22.16 3.31 8.49
C GLY A 95 21.63 2.18 7.60
N LYS A 96 20.50 1.56 7.97
CA LYS A 96 19.91 0.48 7.19
C LYS A 96 19.01 1.01 6.08
N HIS A 97 18.96 0.31 4.95
CA HIS A 97 17.88 0.49 3.98
C HIS A 97 16.54 0.15 4.64
N LEU A 98 15.46 0.79 4.18
CA LEU A 98 14.16 0.63 4.84
C LEU A 98 13.03 0.38 3.84
N TYR A 99 12.31 -0.74 4.00
CA TYR A 99 10.99 -0.97 3.44
C TYR A 99 9.97 -0.82 4.58
N CYS A 100 9.04 0.12 4.48
CA CYS A 100 7.98 0.30 5.46
C CYS A 100 6.61 0.16 4.80
N GLU A 101 5.71 -0.59 5.43
CA GLU A 101 4.34 -0.71 4.94
C GLU A 101 3.60 0.63 4.99
N TRP A 102 2.59 0.77 4.14
CA TRP A 102 1.70 1.93 4.12
C TRP A 102 0.60 1.83 5.20
N PRO A 103 0.19 2.92 5.86
CA PRO A 103 0.77 4.28 5.85
C PRO A 103 2.18 4.36 6.43
N LEU A 104 3.04 5.23 5.87
CA LEU A 104 4.44 5.34 6.30
C LEU A 104 4.58 5.74 7.77
N GLY A 105 3.72 6.63 8.25
CA GLY A 105 3.58 7.04 9.65
C GLY A 105 2.12 7.21 10.03
N ALA A 106 1.83 7.50 11.28
CA ALA A 106 0.48 7.78 11.75
C ALA A 106 -0.06 9.14 11.25
N ASN A 107 0.84 10.02 10.81
CA ASN A 107 0.53 11.35 10.27
C ASN A 107 1.63 11.81 9.32
N THR A 108 1.41 12.96 8.69
CA THR A 108 2.33 13.54 7.70
C THR A 108 3.67 13.96 8.31
N GLU A 109 3.70 14.47 9.53
CA GLU A 109 4.93 14.86 10.22
C GLU A 109 5.87 13.67 10.41
N GLN A 110 5.37 12.54 10.92
CA GLN A 110 6.14 11.31 11.07
C GLN A 110 6.68 10.79 9.72
N ALA A 111 5.87 10.87 8.67
CA ALA A 111 6.31 10.47 7.33
C ALA A 111 7.43 11.39 6.80
N GLN A 112 7.35 12.70 7.06
CA GLN A 112 8.39 13.68 6.69
C GLN A 112 9.70 13.41 7.44
N GLU A 113 9.64 13.20 8.76
CA GLU A 113 10.81 12.89 9.58
C GLU A 113 11.56 11.64 9.07
N MET A 114 10.81 10.57 8.77
CA MET A 114 11.39 9.35 8.22
C MET A 114 12.03 9.59 6.85
N ARG A 115 11.36 10.35 5.96
CA ARG A 115 11.88 10.70 4.65
C ARG A 115 13.17 11.51 4.77
N ASP A 116 13.16 12.55 5.60
CA ASP A 116 14.30 13.46 5.75
C ASP A 116 15.52 12.73 6.30
N LEU A 117 15.32 11.85 7.29
CA LEU A 117 16.41 11.04 7.83
C LEU A 117 16.93 10.02 6.81
N ALA A 118 16.07 9.37 6.03
CA ALA A 118 16.49 8.44 4.98
C ALA A 118 17.35 9.13 3.92
N VAL A 119 16.93 10.33 3.49
CA VAL A 119 17.69 11.15 2.53
C VAL A 119 19.02 11.62 3.13
N CYS A 120 19.01 12.10 4.37
CA CYS A 120 20.21 12.55 5.08
C CYS A 120 21.27 11.44 5.20
N ASN A 121 20.83 10.22 5.46
CA ASN A 121 21.71 9.06 5.60
C ASN A 121 22.09 8.41 4.26
N GLY A 122 21.51 8.86 3.14
CA GLY A 122 21.79 8.30 1.82
C GLY A 122 21.37 6.83 1.67
N VAL A 123 20.38 6.37 2.45
CA VAL A 123 19.89 4.98 2.40
C VAL A 123 18.72 4.84 1.42
N HIS A 124 18.61 3.68 0.79
CA HIS A 124 17.45 3.37 -0.04
C HIS A 124 16.22 3.12 0.83
N HIS A 125 15.09 3.64 0.39
CA HIS A 125 13.83 3.53 1.13
C HIS A 125 12.65 3.30 0.19
N MET A 126 11.68 2.51 0.64
CA MET A 126 10.48 2.17 -0.10
C MET A 126 9.27 2.08 0.82
N VAL A 127 8.12 2.54 0.35
CA VAL A 127 6.85 2.40 1.05
C VAL A 127 5.97 1.35 0.37
N GLY A 128 5.22 0.58 1.16
CA GLY A 128 4.35 -0.50 0.72
C GLY A 128 3.09 -0.04 -0.03
N LEU A 129 3.23 0.73 -1.10
CA LEU A 129 2.13 1.10 -2.02
C LEU A 129 2.09 0.09 -3.19
N GLN A 130 1.65 -1.14 -2.90
CA GLN A 130 1.82 -2.30 -3.76
C GLN A 130 1.07 -2.22 -5.10
N ALA A 131 0.03 -1.39 -5.23
CA ALA A 131 -0.63 -1.16 -6.52
C ALA A 131 0.36 -0.62 -7.59
N ARG A 132 1.41 0.10 -7.19
CA ARG A 132 2.49 0.53 -8.10
C ARG A 132 3.35 -0.65 -8.58
N GLY A 133 3.35 -1.76 -7.87
CA GLY A 133 3.91 -3.04 -8.32
C GLY A 133 2.95 -3.84 -9.21
N ALA A 134 1.65 -3.62 -9.18
CA ALA A 134 0.67 -4.42 -9.90
C ALA A 134 0.75 -4.18 -11.42
N ARG A 135 0.76 -5.27 -12.18
CA ARG A 135 0.89 -5.24 -13.64
C ARG A 135 -0.28 -4.55 -14.33
N GLU A 136 -1.45 -4.62 -13.75
CA GLU A 136 -2.69 -4.04 -14.24
C GLU A 136 -2.62 -2.51 -14.22
N PHE A 137 -2.21 -1.93 -13.10
CA PHE A 137 -2.07 -0.48 -12.95
C PHE A 137 -0.92 0.07 -13.80
N ASN A 138 0.20 -0.66 -13.92
CA ASN A 138 1.29 -0.29 -14.83
C ASN A 138 0.83 -0.35 -16.29
N ARG A 139 0.06 -1.38 -16.69
CA ARG A 139 -0.49 -1.48 -18.04
C ARG A 139 -1.43 -0.32 -18.36
N VAL A 140 -2.33 0.03 -17.44
CA VAL A 140 -3.26 1.17 -17.62
C VAL A 140 -2.48 2.49 -17.70
N LYS A 141 -1.50 2.71 -16.84
CA LYS A 141 -0.63 3.88 -16.90
C LYS A 141 0.04 4.03 -18.27
N ASP A 142 0.60 2.95 -18.81
CA ASP A 142 1.26 2.97 -20.12
C ASP A 142 0.23 3.20 -21.24
N LEU A 143 -0.93 2.54 -21.21
CA LEU A 143 -2.00 2.77 -22.19
C LEU A 143 -2.46 4.24 -22.23
N VAL A 144 -2.58 4.87 -21.07
CA VAL A 144 -2.91 6.30 -20.98
C VAL A 144 -1.79 7.15 -21.58
N ALA A 145 -0.53 6.86 -21.22
CA ALA A 145 0.63 7.59 -21.73
C ALA A 145 0.85 7.39 -23.24
N GLU A 146 0.53 6.20 -23.76
CA GLU A 146 0.57 5.86 -25.19
C GLU A 146 -0.59 6.49 -25.99
N GLY A 147 -1.56 7.15 -25.32
CA GLY A 147 -2.73 7.78 -25.95
C GLY A 147 -3.79 6.79 -26.43
N TYR A 148 -3.86 5.58 -25.82
CA TYR A 148 -4.84 4.54 -26.23
C TYR A 148 -6.29 5.04 -26.20
N ILE A 149 -6.64 5.89 -25.21
CA ILE A 149 -7.98 6.48 -25.07
C ILE A 149 -8.03 7.96 -25.49
N GLY A 150 -6.96 8.48 -26.11
CA GLY A 150 -6.83 9.91 -26.40
C GLY A 150 -6.62 10.73 -25.11
N LYS A 151 -7.16 11.97 -25.08
CA LYS A 151 -7.12 12.82 -23.88
C LYS A 151 -8.08 12.26 -22.82
N VAL A 152 -7.59 12.07 -21.59
CA VAL A 152 -8.44 11.69 -20.46
C VAL A 152 -9.41 12.82 -20.12
N LEU A 153 -10.69 12.52 -20.07
CA LEU A 153 -11.77 13.45 -19.74
C LEU A 153 -12.21 13.33 -18.30
N SER A 154 -12.39 12.08 -17.84
CA SER A 154 -12.83 11.80 -16.48
C SER A 154 -12.41 10.42 -16.00
N CYS A 155 -12.46 10.22 -14.67
CA CYS A 155 -12.34 8.90 -14.05
C CYS A 155 -13.28 8.76 -12.86
N THR A 156 -13.71 7.52 -12.62
CA THR A 156 -14.50 7.12 -11.46
C THR A 156 -13.84 5.95 -10.76
N MET A 157 -13.65 6.06 -9.45
CA MET A 157 -13.13 4.95 -8.63
C MET A 157 -14.12 4.65 -7.49
N ILE A 158 -14.50 3.39 -7.37
CA ILE A 158 -15.32 2.88 -6.25
C ILE A 158 -14.51 1.80 -5.56
N VAL A 159 -14.37 1.90 -4.25
CA VAL A 159 -13.69 0.89 -3.43
C VAL A 159 -14.56 0.56 -2.23
N THR A 160 -14.84 -0.71 -2.04
CA THR A 160 -15.59 -1.23 -0.89
C THR A 160 -14.72 -2.21 -0.13
N THR A 161 -14.68 -2.07 1.18
CA THR A 161 -13.97 -3.00 2.08
C THR A 161 -14.90 -3.49 3.19
N PRO A 162 -14.81 -4.75 3.64
CA PRO A 162 -15.55 -5.23 4.80
C PRO A 162 -15.10 -4.58 6.11
N THR A 163 -13.87 -4.10 6.16
CA THR A 163 -13.30 -3.37 7.31
C THR A 163 -14.07 -2.08 7.56
N TRP A 164 -14.08 -1.56 8.78
CA TRP A 164 -14.93 -0.44 9.26
C TRP A 164 -16.44 -0.68 9.09
N GLY A 165 -16.85 -1.95 9.16
CA GLY A 165 -18.25 -2.41 9.12
C GLY A 165 -18.88 -2.50 10.51
N THR A 166 -19.40 -3.68 10.84
CA THR A 166 -20.10 -3.96 12.09
C THR A 166 -19.21 -4.54 13.18
N GLU A 167 -18.10 -5.16 12.79
CA GLU A 167 -17.20 -5.89 13.69
C GLU A 167 -15.74 -5.67 13.34
N PHE A 168 -14.88 -5.63 14.36
CA PHE A 168 -13.44 -5.84 14.28
C PHE A 168 -13.04 -7.07 15.07
N THR A 169 -11.95 -7.72 14.67
CA THR A 169 -11.23 -8.62 15.57
C THR A 169 -10.43 -7.82 16.59
N LEU A 170 -9.99 -8.44 17.67
CA LEU A 170 -9.11 -7.80 18.67
C LEU A 170 -7.85 -7.20 18.02
N ASP A 171 -7.30 -7.88 17.02
CA ASP A 171 -6.12 -7.41 16.30
C ASP A 171 -6.33 -6.10 15.54
N TRP A 172 -7.55 -5.84 15.08
CA TRP A 172 -7.93 -4.66 14.30
C TRP A 172 -8.67 -3.59 15.11
N ALA A 173 -8.99 -3.86 16.40
CA ALA A 173 -9.73 -2.94 17.27
C ALA A 173 -9.09 -1.54 17.39
N TYR A 174 -7.75 -1.45 17.29
CA TYR A 174 -7.02 -0.17 17.32
C TYR A 174 -7.43 0.78 16.17
N MET A 175 -7.96 0.26 15.06
CA MET A 175 -8.43 1.09 13.94
C MET A 175 -9.75 1.83 14.23
N ALA A 176 -10.42 1.52 15.34
CA ALA A 176 -11.60 2.26 15.77
C ALA A 176 -11.24 3.70 16.18
N ASP A 177 -10.01 3.93 16.64
CA ASP A 177 -9.51 5.25 16.99
C ASP A 177 -8.66 5.83 15.85
N ARG A 178 -9.14 6.95 15.27
CA ARG A 178 -8.48 7.67 14.17
C ARG A 178 -7.07 8.17 14.52
N SER A 179 -6.79 8.40 15.80
CA SER A 179 -5.47 8.88 16.24
C SER A 179 -4.34 7.87 15.99
N ASN A 180 -4.68 6.60 15.79
CA ASN A 180 -3.73 5.54 15.43
C ASN A 180 -3.25 5.61 13.96
N GLY A 181 -3.74 6.58 13.16
CA GLY A 181 -3.28 6.81 11.80
C GLY A 181 -3.72 5.76 10.76
N ASN A 182 -4.47 4.71 11.17
CA ASN A 182 -4.97 3.67 10.28
C ASN A 182 -6.50 3.73 10.19
N THR A 183 -7.01 4.51 9.25
CA THR A 183 -8.44 4.72 9.00
C THR A 183 -8.82 4.30 7.59
N LEU A 184 -10.12 4.31 7.26
CA LEU A 184 -10.57 4.08 5.88
C LEU A 184 -9.89 5.09 4.91
N LEU A 185 -9.75 6.35 5.30
CA LEU A 185 -9.11 7.38 4.48
C LEU A 185 -7.60 7.12 4.33
N THR A 186 -6.89 6.88 5.42
CA THR A 186 -5.42 6.77 5.38
C THR A 186 -4.96 5.43 4.80
N SER A 187 -5.58 4.32 5.17
CA SER A 187 -5.21 2.99 4.69
C SER A 187 -5.78 2.73 3.28
N VAL A 188 -7.06 2.39 3.18
CA VAL A 188 -7.71 2.06 1.89
C VAL A 188 -7.68 3.24 0.93
N GLY A 189 -7.95 4.44 1.45
CA GLY A 189 -7.89 5.68 0.66
C GLY A 189 -6.48 5.96 0.14
N GLY A 190 -5.46 5.83 1.00
CA GLY A 190 -4.08 6.01 0.59
C GLY A 190 -3.66 5.11 -0.55
N HIS A 191 -3.91 3.80 -0.45
CA HIS A 191 -3.64 2.85 -1.53
C HIS A 191 -4.42 3.16 -2.82
N SER A 192 -5.71 3.50 -2.69
CA SER A 192 -6.61 3.67 -3.84
C SER A 192 -6.34 4.99 -4.57
N ILE A 193 -6.21 6.08 -3.82
CA ILE A 193 -5.91 7.41 -4.38
C ILE A 193 -4.49 7.43 -4.95
N ASP A 194 -3.54 6.72 -4.34
CA ASP A 194 -2.20 6.55 -4.90
C ASP A 194 -2.25 5.87 -6.25
N ALA A 195 -2.98 4.78 -6.39
CA ALA A 195 -3.12 4.06 -7.66
C ALA A 195 -3.77 4.92 -8.75
N LEU A 196 -4.78 5.72 -8.41
CA LEU A 196 -5.38 6.70 -9.32
C LEU A 196 -4.34 7.74 -9.77
N CYS A 197 -3.66 8.38 -8.82
CA CYS A 197 -2.63 9.37 -9.12
C CYS A 197 -1.45 8.79 -9.89
N PHE A 198 -1.09 7.53 -9.63
CA PHE A 198 -0.05 6.82 -10.38
C PHE A 198 -0.39 6.64 -11.86
N CYS A 199 -1.67 6.38 -12.16
CA CYS A 199 -2.15 6.19 -13.54
C CYS A 199 -2.41 7.52 -14.27
N LEU A 200 -2.96 8.54 -13.57
CA LEU A 200 -3.57 9.71 -14.21
C LEU A 200 -2.96 11.06 -13.82
N GLY A 201 -2.03 11.05 -12.85
CA GLY A 201 -1.45 12.28 -12.28
C GLY A 201 -2.20 12.79 -11.05
N GLU A 202 -1.65 13.82 -10.44
CA GLU A 202 -2.10 14.36 -9.16
C GLU A 202 -3.31 15.29 -9.30
N PHE A 203 -4.03 15.47 -8.20
CA PHE A 203 -5.10 16.46 -8.10
C PHE A 203 -4.54 17.89 -8.14
N LYS A 204 -5.25 18.77 -8.84
CA LYS A 204 -5.05 20.21 -8.84
C LYS A 204 -5.94 20.88 -7.81
N GLU A 205 -7.17 20.38 -7.66
CA GLU A 205 -8.17 20.88 -6.73
C GLU A 205 -9.19 19.79 -6.41
N LEU A 206 -9.76 19.83 -5.21
CA LEU A 206 -10.72 18.82 -4.76
C LEU A 206 -11.70 19.34 -3.70
N SER A 207 -12.84 18.66 -3.61
CA SER A 207 -13.82 18.71 -2.52
C SER A 207 -14.06 17.30 -2.00
N SER A 208 -14.40 17.15 -0.73
CA SER A 208 -14.60 15.84 -0.12
C SER A 208 -15.65 15.84 1.00
N VAL A 209 -16.12 14.65 1.33
CA VAL A 209 -16.87 14.33 2.54
C VAL A 209 -16.21 13.11 3.18
N VAL A 210 -15.69 13.27 4.39
CA VAL A 210 -15.14 12.20 5.22
C VAL A 210 -16.04 12.05 6.42
N ALA A 211 -16.74 10.92 6.54
CA ALA A 211 -17.80 10.76 7.52
C ALA A 211 -17.69 9.44 8.29
N ASN A 212 -18.08 9.49 9.57
CA ASN A 212 -18.32 8.32 10.37
C ASN A 212 -19.83 8.10 10.54
N GLN A 213 -20.38 7.12 9.82
CA GLN A 213 -21.79 6.73 9.89
C GLN A 213 -22.02 5.60 10.92
N ARG A 214 -20.97 5.10 11.58
CA ARG A 214 -21.03 4.06 12.60
C ARG A 214 -20.18 4.47 13.80
N GLN A 215 -20.82 4.97 14.85
CA GLN A 215 -20.13 5.45 16.04
C GLN A 215 -19.70 4.32 17.00
N GLN A 216 -20.14 3.10 16.73
CA GLN A 216 -19.83 1.93 17.55
C GLN A 216 -19.52 0.73 16.67
N ILE A 217 -18.62 -0.13 17.15
CA ILE A 217 -18.23 -1.37 16.48
C ILE A 217 -18.09 -2.48 17.53
N LYS A 218 -18.45 -3.70 17.14
CA LYS A 218 -18.35 -4.87 17.99
C LYS A 218 -17.00 -5.57 17.83
N ILE A 219 -16.46 -6.09 18.92
CA ILE A 219 -15.27 -6.98 18.88
C ILE A 219 -15.77 -8.41 18.72
N ALA A 220 -15.37 -9.07 17.63
CA ALA A 220 -15.89 -10.38 17.24
C ALA A 220 -15.65 -11.46 18.31
N GLU A 221 -14.45 -11.47 18.93
CA GLU A 221 -14.04 -12.50 19.89
C GLU A 221 -14.69 -12.33 21.27
N THR A 222 -14.95 -11.09 21.70
CA THR A 222 -15.47 -10.82 23.05
C THR A 222 -16.96 -10.46 23.07
N GLY A 223 -17.49 -10.02 21.93
CA GLY A 223 -18.83 -9.46 21.83
C GLY A 223 -18.96 -8.03 22.42
N GLU A 224 -17.87 -7.46 22.93
CA GLU A 224 -17.85 -6.11 23.47
C GLU A 224 -18.09 -5.08 22.37
N THR A 225 -18.83 -4.02 22.69
CA THR A 225 -19.04 -2.88 21.80
C THR A 225 -18.17 -1.71 22.23
N ILE A 226 -17.32 -1.23 21.34
CA ILE A 226 -16.43 -0.09 21.58
C ILE A 226 -16.85 1.12 20.74
N GLN A 227 -16.46 2.32 21.16
CA GLN A 227 -16.65 3.55 20.38
C GLN A 227 -15.71 3.57 19.18
N MET A 228 -16.21 4.08 18.05
CA MET A 228 -15.44 4.27 16.83
C MET A 228 -15.56 5.72 16.37
N ASN A 229 -14.42 6.43 16.31
CA ASN A 229 -14.32 7.77 15.74
C ASN A 229 -13.64 7.78 14.35
N SER A 230 -13.19 6.62 13.88
CA SER A 230 -12.59 6.43 12.56
C SER A 230 -13.66 6.53 11.46
N PRO A 231 -13.40 7.24 10.34
CA PRO A 231 -14.35 7.37 9.24
C PRO A 231 -14.59 6.02 8.55
N ASN A 232 -15.82 5.83 8.07
CA ASN A 232 -16.19 4.66 7.27
C ASN A 232 -16.82 5.00 5.92
N GLN A 233 -16.89 6.29 5.57
CA GLN A 233 -17.30 6.78 4.26
C GLN A 233 -16.38 7.92 3.83
N VAL A 234 -15.88 7.87 2.59
CA VAL A 234 -15.10 8.94 1.98
C VAL A 234 -15.58 9.15 0.56
N LEU A 235 -16.08 10.35 0.28
CA LEU A 235 -16.41 10.81 -1.06
C LEU A 235 -15.46 11.95 -1.44
N LEU A 236 -14.83 11.85 -2.60
CA LEU A 236 -13.90 12.82 -3.15
C LEU A 236 -14.31 13.15 -4.58
N SER A 237 -14.34 14.42 -4.93
CA SER A 237 -14.45 14.89 -6.31
C SER A 237 -13.43 15.99 -6.56
N GLY A 238 -12.81 15.99 -7.75
CA GLY A 238 -11.80 16.99 -8.05
C GLY A 238 -11.39 17.05 -9.51
N VAL A 239 -10.42 17.90 -9.78
CA VAL A 239 -9.80 18.07 -11.10
C VAL A 239 -8.33 17.70 -10.99
N LEU A 240 -7.84 16.85 -11.88
CA LEU A 240 -6.44 16.50 -12.00
C LEU A 240 -5.66 17.63 -12.72
N HIS A 241 -4.35 17.68 -12.57
CA HIS A 241 -3.51 18.64 -13.30
C HIS A 241 -3.66 18.53 -14.83
N SER A 242 -4.01 17.35 -15.36
CA SER A 242 -4.36 17.15 -16.78
C SER A 242 -5.65 17.82 -17.21
N GLY A 243 -6.48 18.30 -16.29
CA GLY A 243 -7.83 18.82 -16.49
C GLY A 243 -8.93 17.74 -16.42
N ALA A 244 -8.60 16.47 -16.26
CA ALA A 244 -9.57 15.39 -16.11
C ALA A 244 -10.35 15.51 -14.79
N ILE A 245 -11.66 15.19 -14.85
CA ILE A 245 -12.54 15.18 -13.66
C ILE A 245 -12.43 13.83 -12.97
N ALA A 246 -12.20 13.82 -11.65
CA ALA A 246 -12.10 12.60 -10.87
C ALA A 246 -13.20 12.51 -9.79
N SER A 247 -13.77 11.31 -9.63
CA SER A 247 -14.72 10.95 -8.58
C SER A 247 -14.25 9.68 -7.90
N VAL A 248 -14.14 9.70 -6.56
CA VAL A 248 -13.73 8.55 -5.74
C VAL A 248 -14.72 8.34 -4.61
N HIS A 249 -15.20 7.11 -4.42
CA HIS A 249 -16.04 6.74 -3.29
C HIS A 249 -15.49 5.51 -2.59
N LEU A 250 -15.00 5.69 -1.34
CA LEU A 250 -14.55 4.62 -0.47
C LEU A 250 -15.64 4.31 0.55
N LYS A 251 -15.97 3.03 0.70
CA LYS A 251 -17.08 2.55 1.54
C LYS A 251 -16.59 1.45 2.47
N GLY A 252 -16.65 1.70 3.78
CA GLY A 252 -16.39 0.70 4.79
C GLY A 252 -17.62 -0.13 5.14
N GLY A 253 -17.42 -1.44 5.39
CA GLY A 253 -18.46 -2.34 5.86
C GLY A 253 -19.38 -2.94 4.80
N PHE A 254 -19.06 -2.83 3.53
CA PHE A 254 -19.83 -3.41 2.44
C PHE A 254 -19.06 -4.58 1.82
N VAL A 255 -19.62 -5.78 1.92
CA VAL A 255 -19.02 -7.01 1.39
C VAL A 255 -19.73 -7.53 0.13
N LYS A 256 -20.92 -7.00 -0.18
CA LYS A 256 -21.75 -7.43 -1.32
C LYS A 256 -22.27 -6.21 -2.07
N GLY A 257 -21.84 -6.02 -3.27
CA GLY A 257 -22.16 -4.89 -4.15
C GLY A 257 -21.00 -4.63 -5.09
N THR A 258 -20.87 -3.42 -5.63
CA THR A 258 -19.67 -3.04 -6.39
C THR A 258 -18.50 -2.97 -5.43
N GLY A 259 -17.65 -4.01 -5.42
CA GLY A 259 -16.50 -4.11 -4.54
C GLY A 259 -15.40 -3.15 -4.94
N PHE A 260 -14.99 -3.22 -6.23
CA PHE A 260 -13.99 -2.35 -6.82
C PHE A 260 -14.34 -2.02 -8.25
N LEU A 261 -14.14 -0.76 -8.64
CA LEU A 261 -14.23 -0.29 -10.01
C LEU A 261 -13.29 0.90 -10.19
N PHE A 262 -12.49 0.89 -11.24
CA PHE A 262 -11.74 2.06 -11.68
C PHE A 262 -11.94 2.23 -13.18
N GLU A 263 -12.78 3.20 -13.57
CA GLU A 263 -13.11 3.56 -14.96
C GLU A 263 -12.43 4.85 -15.35
N ILE A 264 -11.95 4.92 -16.59
CA ILE A 264 -11.26 6.07 -17.17
C ILE A 264 -11.84 6.31 -18.55
N HIS A 265 -12.38 7.51 -18.77
CA HIS A 265 -13.00 7.93 -20.02
C HIS A 265 -12.11 8.91 -20.75
N GLY A 266 -11.88 8.66 -22.03
CA GLY A 266 -11.09 9.51 -22.90
C GLY A 266 -11.82 9.94 -24.17
N THR A 267 -11.17 10.76 -24.97
CA THR A 267 -11.76 11.28 -26.24
C THR A 267 -11.87 10.23 -27.33
N GLU A 268 -11.10 9.11 -27.23
CA GLU A 268 -11.03 8.08 -28.28
C GLU A 268 -11.43 6.70 -27.78
N GLY A 269 -11.67 6.54 -26.46
CA GLY A 269 -12.04 5.25 -25.87
C GLY A 269 -12.08 5.31 -24.36
N ASP A 270 -12.23 4.12 -23.75
CA ASP A 270 -12.38 3.92 -22.34
C ASP A 270 -11.46 2.81 -21.84
N LEU A 271 -11.06 2.91 -20.56
CA LEU A 271 -10.38 1.85 -19.83
C LEU A 271 -11.11 1.56 -18.53
N ALA A 272 -11.05 0.32 -18.06
CA ALA A 272 -11.52 -0.06 -16.74
C ALA A 272 -10.58 -1.10 -16.12
N ILE A 273 -10.39 -0.98 -14.80
CA ILE A 273 -9.81 -2.03 -13.95
C ILE A 273 -10.95 -2.56 -13.10
N VAL A 274 -11.20 -3.86 -13.19
CA VAL A 274 -12.25 -4.56 -12.44
C VAL A 274 -11.65 -5.79 -11.76
N PRO A 275 -12.23 -6.30 -10.65
CA PRO A 275 -11.78 -7.55 -10.04
C PRO A 275 -11.80 -8.70 -11.06
N ALA A 276 -10.76 -9.55 -11.06
CA ALA A 276 -10.74 -10.76 -11.87
C ALA A 276 -11.84 -11.76 -11.46
N ASP A 277 -12.14 -11.85 -10.16
CA ASP A 277 -13.30 -12.55 -9.62
C ASP A 277 -14.17 -11.59 -8.79
N PRO A 278 -15.34 -11.15 -9.31
CA PRO A 278 -16.21 -10.20 -8.62
C PRO A 278 -16.90 -10.76 -7.37
N ARG A 279 -16.77 -12.06 -7.09
CA ARG A 279 -17.33 -12.71 -5.90
C ARG A 279 -16.40 -12.61 -4.70
N GLN A 280 -15.12 -12.30 -4.92
CA GLN A 280 -14.12 -12.15 -3.87
C GLN A 280 -14.05 -10.71 -3.36
N GLU A 281 -13.66 -10.57 -2.09
CA GLU A 281 -13.29 -9.28 -1.54
C GLU A 281 -12.09 -8.72 -2.27
N THR A 282 -12.11 -7.43 -2.57
CA THR A 282 -11.10 -6.80 -3.39
C THR A 282 -10.27 -5.83 -2.55
N TYR A 283 -8.97 -6.07 -2.52
CA TYR A 283 -7.98 -5.19 -1.92
C TYR A 283 -7.01 -4.74 -3.00
N ILE A 284 -6.97 -3.45 -3.27
CA ILE A 284 -6.23 -2.87 -4.41
C ILE A 284 -4.74 -3.24 -4.42
N GLN A 285 -4.17 -3.47 -3.25
CA GLN A 285 -2.75 -3.80 -3.10
C GLN A 285 -2.41 -5.25 -3.44
N VAL A 286 -3.38 -6.18 -3.42
CA VAL A 286 -3.09 -7.63 -3.52
C VAL A 286 -4.01 -8.43 -4.45
N SER A 287 -5.21 -7.93 -4.74
CA SER A 287 -6.16 -8.65 -5.58
C SER A 287 -5.71 -8.72 -7.03
N GLU A 288 -6.16 -9.75 -7.72
CA GLU A 288 -6.01 -9.85 -9.17
C GLU A 288 -7.11 -9.05 -9.88
N PHE A 289 -6.71 -8.34 -10.93
CA PHE A 289 -7.61 -7.51 -11.71
C PHE A 289 -7.60 -7.88 -13.19
N THR A 290 -8.69 -7.55 -13.87
CA THR A 290 -8.79 -7.55 -15.33
C THR A 290 -8.76 -6.10 -15.83
N VAL A 291 -7.90 -5.84 -16.81
CA VAL A 291 -7.91 -4.57 -17.55
C VAL A 291 -8.84 -4.72 -18.74
N ARG A 292 -9.79 -3.82 -18.86
CA ARG A 292 -10.72 -3.77 -19.98
C ARG A 292 -10.56 -2.45 -20.73
N GLY A 293 -10.84 -2.47 -22.03
CA GLY A 293 -10.77 -1.25 -22.82
C GLY A 293 -11.67 -1.28 -24.05
N SER A 294 -12.04 -0.09 -24.48
CA SER A 294 -12.70 0.16 -25.76
C SER A 294 -11.97 1.27 -26.51
N ARG A 295 -12.02 1.25 -27.84
CA ARG A 295 -11.48 2.31 -28.69
C ARG A 295 -12.24 2.36 -30.00
N GLY A 296 -12.48 3.58 -30.52
CA GLY A 296 -13.08 3.79 -31.83
C GLY A 296 -14.49 3.20 -31.95
N GLY A 297 -15.31 3.32 -30.89
CA GLY A 297 -16.69 2.83 -30.86
C GLY A 297 -16.86 1.31 -30.74
N LYS A 298 -15.76 0.55 -30.51
CA LYS A 298 -15.82 -0.89 -30.24
C LYS A 298 -16.34 -1.16 -28.83
N PRO A 299 -17.01 -2.29 -28.58
CA PRO A 299 -17.40 -2.68 -27.23
C PRO A 299 -16.20 -2.86 -26.30
N MET A 300 -16.42 -2.68 -25.00
CA MET A 300 -15.42 -3.01 -23.97
C MET A 300 -15.04 -4.48 -24.06
N ALA A 301 -13.74 -4.75 -24.10
CA ALA A 301 -13.17 -6.10 -24.11
C ALA A 301 -11.98 -6.19 -23.14
N ASP A 302 -11.66 -7.40 -22.72
CA ASP A 302 -10.49 -7.65 -21.87
C ASP A 302 -9.21 -7.41 -22.68
N LEU A 303 -8.28 -6.65 -22.09
CA LEU A 303 -6.98 -6.36 -22.66
C LEU A 303 -5.92 -7.26 -22.07
N SER A 304 -5.11 -7.88 -22.92
CA SER A 304 -3.99 -8.69 -22.48
C SER A 304 -2.93 -7.82 -21.79
N ILE A 305 -2.32 -8.37 -20.74
CA ILE A 305 -1.20 -7.76 -20.05
C ILE A 305 0.07 -8.46 -20.52
N PRO A 306 0.96 -7.77 -21.26
CA PRO A 306 2.20 -8.36 -21.76
C PRO A 306 3.10 -8.87 -20.64
N GLU A 307 3.85 -9.96 -20.92
CA GLU A 307 4.75 -10.61 -19.96
C GLU A 307 5.83 -9.66 -19.42
N ARG A 308 6.20 -8.62 -20.18
CA ARG A 308 7.13 -7.56 -19.73
C ARG A 308 6.73 -6.88 -18.41
N TYR A 309 5.47 -7.00 -17.98
CA TYR A 309 4.99 -6.47 -16.70
C TYR A 309 5.14 -7.47 -15.54
N ARG A 310 5.69 -8.64 -15.76
CA ARG A 310 5.83 -9.64 -14.70
C ARG A 310 6.86 -9.22 -13.64
N TRP A 311 8.07 -8.84 -14.03
CA TRP A 311 9.21 -8.34 -13.22
C TRP A 311 9.75 -9.27 -12.12
N VAL A 312 9.11 -10.38 -11.84
CA VAL A 312 9.51 -11.32 -10.81
C VAL A 312 9.64 -12.72 -11.36
N PRO A 313 10.51 -13.56 -10.77
CA PRO A 313 10.65 -14.96 -11.16
C PRO A 313 9.32 -15.74 -11.08
N PRO A 314 9.15 -16.79 -11.88
CA PRO A 314 7.97 -17.69 -11.81
C PRO A 314 7.74 -18.32 -10.44
N ALA A 315 8.80 -18.44 -9.62
CA ALA A 315 8.75 -19.01 -8.28
C ALA A 315 7.99 -18.14 -7.26
N VAL A 316 7.79 -16.84 -7.54
CA VAL A 316 7.03 -15.95 -6.65
C VAL A 316 5.57 -16.39 -6.62
N PRO A 317 5.00 -16.74 -5.44
CA PRO A 317 3.61 -17.16 -5.32
C PRO A 317 2.64 -16.07 -5.78
N ALA A 318 1.52 -16.47 -6.38
CA ALA A 318 0.40 -15.56 -6.67
C ALA A 318 -0.27 -15.06 -5.37
N GLY A 319 -1.06 -13.99 -5.48
CA GLY A 319 -1.79 -13.41 -4.35
C GLY A 319 -0.94 -12.45 -3.54
N LEU A 320 -1.03 -12.51 -2.21
CA LEU A 320 -0.44 -11.54 -1.28
C LEU A 320 1.06 -11.26 -1.52
N PRO A 321 1.94 -12.24 -1.77
CA PRO A 321 3.36 -11.99 -1.97
C PRO A 321 3.71 -11.28 -3.28
N PHE A 322 2.84 -11.36 -4.29
CA PHE A 322 3.22 -11.07 -5.66
C PHE A 322 3.62 -9.60 -5.91
N ASN A 323 2.77 -8.65 -5.49
CA ASN A 323 3.06 -7.24 -5.66
C ASN A 323 4.14 -6.75 -4.68
N VAL A 324 4.22 -7.35 -3.50
CA VAL A 324 5.29 -7.10 -2.51
C VAL A 324 6.65 -7.49 -3.10
N ALA A 325 6.76 -8.69 -3.68
CA ALA A 325 7.99 -9.15 -4.33
C ALA A 325 8.44 -8.22 -5.47
N ARG A 326 7.49 -7.66 -6.23
CA ARG A 326 7.80 -6.70 -7.31
C ARG A 326 8.38 -5.39 -6.78
N LEU A 327 7.89 -4.91 -5.65
CA LEU A 327 8.48 -3.74 -5.00
C LEU A 327 9.89 -4.06 -4.49
N TYR A 328 10.12 -5.22 -3.92
CA TYR A 328 11.46 -5.65 -3.53
C TYR A 328 12.41 -5.74 -4.73
N MET A 329 11.98 -6.28 -5.87
CA MET A 329 12.82 -6.31 -7.07
C MET A 329 13.24 -4.91 -7.51
N ARG A 330 12.34 -3.94 -7.51
CA ARG A 330 12.67 -2.53 -7.77
C ARG A 330 13.65 -1.98 -6.75
N MET A 331 13.47 -2.33 -5.46
CA MET A 331 14.37 -1.89 -4.40
C MET A 331 15.78 -2.48 -4.58
N ALA A 332 15.88 -3.76 -4.94
CA ALA A 332 17.17 -4.39 -5.26
C ALA A 332 17.88 -3.72 -6.44
N GLU A 333 17.13 -3.38 -7.49
CA GLU A 333 17.62 -2.62 -8.64
C GLU A 333 18.16 -1.25 -8.20
N GLY A 334 17.39 -0.51 -7.41
CA GLY A 334 17.80 0.79 -6.87
C GLY A 334 19.05 0.72 -6.02
N ILE A 335 19.16 -0.25 -5.10
CA ILE A 335 20.34 -0.46 -4.25
C ILE A 335 21.57 -0.78 -5.11
N ARG A 336 21.45 -1.66 -6.11
CA ARG A 336 22.56 -2.05 -6.99
C ARG A 336 23.04 -0.94 -7.92
N GLU A 337 22.11 -0.11 -8.38
CA GLU A 337 22.41 0.98 -9.32
C GLU A 337 22.70 2.32 -8.63
N GLY A 338 22.51 2.41 -7.30
CA GLY A 338 22.65 3.65 -6.54
C GLY A 338 21.60 4.70 -6.93
N LYS A 339 20.38 4.27 -7.31
CA LYS A 339 19.30 5.15 -7.77
C LYS A 339 18.07 5.05 -6.87
N SER A 340 17.38 6.17 -6.66
CA SER A 340 16.05 6.15 -6.03
C SER A 340 15.05 5.43 -6.93
N VAL A 341 14.18 4.63 -6.33
CA VAL A 341 13.13 3.86 -7.02
C VAL A 341 11.78 4.08 -6.34
N SER A 342 10.76 4.30 -7.15
CA SER A 342 9.38 4.52 -6.67
C SER A 342 8.66 3.18 -6.42
N PRO A 343 7.81 3.11 -5.37
CA PRO A 343 7.39 4.19 -4.45
C PRO A 343 8.37 4.39 -3.29
N ASP A 344 9.04 5.53 -3.27
CA ASP A 344 9.93 5.97 -2.19
C ASP A 344 9.17 6.77 -1.10
N PHE A 345 9.90 7.29 -0.12
CA PHE A 345 9.28 8.07 0.95
C PHE A 345 8.84 9.47 0.49
N ASP A 346 9.36 10.01 -0.61
CA ASP A 346 8.82 11.24 -1.20
C ASP A 346 7.40 11.01 -1.72
N VAL A 347 7.16 9.87 -2.37
CA VAL A 347 5.80 9.45 -2.76
C VAL A 347 4.91 9.29 -1.54
N ALA A 348 5.42 8.69 -0.45
CA ALA A 348 4.66 8.52 0.78
C ALA A 348 4.25 9.86 1.40
N VAL A 349 5.20 10.79 1.56
CA VAL A 349 4.94 12.15 2.10
C VAL A 349 3.90 12.87 1.23
N LYS A 350 4.08 12.87 -0.09
CA LYS A 350 3.12 13.48 -1.01
C LYS A 350 1.71 12.89 -0.85
N ARG A 351 1.61 11.60 -0.63
CA ARG A 351 0.32 10.93 -0.41
C ARG A 351 -0.29 11.31 0.93
N HIS A 352 0.48 11.34 2.01
CA HIS A 352 0.02 11.84 3.32
C HIS A 352 -0.50 13.27 3.22
N GLN A 353 0.25 14.17 2.58
CA GLN A 353 -0.18 15.56 2.37
C GLN A 353 -1.51 15.67 1.61
N LEU A 354 -1.71 14.84 0.57
CA LEU A 354 -2.99 14.82 -0.15
C LEU A 354 -4.14 14.33 0.74
N LEU A 355 -3.91 13.34 1.60
CA LEU A 355 -4.93 12.86 2.55
C LEU A 355 -5.29 13.93 3.58
N ASP A 356 -4.33 14.72 4.04
CA ASP A 356 -4.59 15.89 4.92
C ASP A 356 -5.45 16.93 4.21
N VAL A 357 -5.18 17.21 2.92
CA VAL A 357 -6.00 18.14 2.12
C VAL A 357 -7.42 17.60 1.92
N ILE A 358 -7.60 16.29 1.73
CA ILE A 358 -8.92 15.65 1.64
C ILE A 358 -9.66 15.81 2.98
N GLN A 359 -9.00 15.56 4.11
CA GLN A 359 -9.62 15.75 5.43
C GLN A 359 -10.00 17.22 5.64
N LYS A 360 -9.12 18.15 5.31
CA LYS A 360 -9.35 19.59 5.42
C LYS A 360 -10.53 20.06 4.57
N ALA A 361 -10.65 19.56 3.33
CA ALA A 361 -11.79 19.89 2.47
C ALA A 361 -13.12 19.45 3.09
N SER A 362 -13.13 18.28 3.71
CA SER A 362 -14.31 17.77 4.43
C SER A 362 -14.63 18.59 5.68
N ASP A 363 -13.63 18.92 6.50
CA ASP A 363 -13.82 19.61 7.77
C ASP A 363 -14.30 21.06 7.56
N THR A 364 -13.84 21.71 6.50
CA THR A 364 -14.18 23.12 6.19
C THR A 364 -15.38 23.25 5.26
N GLY A 365 -15.73 22.21 4.51
CA GLY A 365 -16.71 22.30 3.42
C GLY A 365 -16.24 23.15 2.24
N ILE A 366 -14.96 23.55 2.21
CA ILE A 366 -14.37 24.41 1.19
C ILE A 366 -13.49 23.59 0.26
N ARG A 367 -13.67 23.80 -1.07
CA ARG A 367 -12.78 23.23 -2.08
C ARG A 367 -11.34 23.65 -1.84
N GLN A 368 -10.42 22.70 -1.87
CA GLN A 368 -9.00 22.94 -1.69
C GLN A 368 -8.28 22.95 -3.04
N ILE A 369 -7.31 23.86 -3.17
CA ILE A 369 -6.37 23.95 -4.32
C ILE A 369 -5.02 23.40 -3.82
N LEU A 370 -4.37 22.53 -4.61
CA LEU A 370 -3.11 21.87 -4.29
C LEU A 370 -1.94 22.48 -5.06
#